data_91f6a80d2de4cd5c0b4cbf2fc3457064
#
_entry.id   91f6a80d2de4cd5c0b4cbf2fc3457064
#
_cell.length_a   1.000
_cell.length_b   1.000
_cell.length_c   1.000
_cell.angle_alpha   90.00
_cell.angle_beta   90.00
_cell.angle_gamma   90.00
#
_symmetry.space_group_name_H-M   'P 1'
#
loop_
_entity.id
_entity.type
_entity.pdbx_description
1 polymer ?
#
loop_
_entity_poly.entity_id
_entity_poly.type
_entity_poly.pdbx_seq_one_letter_code
_entity_poly.pdbx_strand_id
1 'polypeptide(L)'
;DIFDNEDVVSQVAHAASNPSIDAVYGDLVYVTQNDPSQLVRHWRSGRFTRSRLGFGWMPPHPTLYIRKSLLTKVGDFDTSFRIAADYDFMLRLLGNPSVEVCYLPKVLVRMRTGGVSNRSFPALWRKSSEDLRALRSNDIGGVATLLCKNLRKLPQFFVRFKNGVITSS
;
A
#
# COMPACT_ATOMS: atom_id res chain seq x y z
N ASP A 1 10.64 3.02 9.14
CA ASP A 1 10.09 3.85 8.06
C ASP A 1 10.26 5.31 8.45
N ILE A 2 10.55 6.17 7.48
CA ILE A 2 10.73 7.62 7.66
C ILE A 2 9.99 8.35 6.54
N PHE A 3 9.60 9.60 6.79
CA PHE A 3 9.10 10.46 5.72
C PHE A 3 10.21 10.74 4.70
N ASP A 4 9.83 10.91 3.43
CA ASP A 4 10.80 11.20 2.38
C ASP A 4 11.50 12.54 2.59
N ASN A 5 10.74 13.53 3.07
CA ASN A 5 11.24 14.90 3.40
C ASN A 5 10.32 15.56 4.45
N GLU A 6 10.70 16.74 4.92
CA GLU A 6 9.99 17.49 5.96
C GLU A 6 8.62 18.01 5.49
N ASP A 7 8.41 18.17 4.19
CA ASP A 7 7.17 18.71 3.63
C ASP A 7 6.06 17.67 3.42
N VAL A 8 6.32 16.39 3.66
CA VAL A 8 5.34 15.32 3.39
C VAL A 8 4.01 15.60 4.08
N VAL A 9 4.03 15.95 5.36
CA VAL A 9 2.80 16.20 6.13
C VAL A 9 2.04 17.41 5.58
N SER A 10 2.73 18.50 5.25
CA SER A 10 2.11 19.71 4.67
C SER A 10 1.52 19.45 3.29
N GLN A 11 2.20 18.66 2.46
CA GLN A 11 1.72 18.25 1.14
C GLN A 11 0.46 17.38 1.22
N VAL A 12 0.44 16.42 2.15
CA VAL A 12 -0.74 15.59 2.41
C VAL A 12 -1.89 16.44 2.94
N ALA A 13 -1.62 17.35 3.90
CA ALA A 13 -2.63 18.26 4.44
C ALA A 13 -3.22 19.16 3.35
N HIS A 14 -2.38 19.68 2.46
CA HIS A 14 -2.82 20.47 1.32
C HIS A 14 -3.69 19.63 0.36
N ALA A 15 -3.29 18.42 0.01
CA ALA A 15 -4.11 17.53 -0.83
C ALA A 15 -5.45 17.19 -0.17
N ALA A 16 -5.47 17.08 1.16
CA ALA A 16 -6.68 16.82 1.96
C ALA A 16 -7.48 18.09 2.28
N SER A 17 -7.07 19.29 1.86
CA SER A 17 -7.77 20.54 2.14
C SER A 17 -9.15 20.59 1.47
N ASN A 18 -9.34 19.90 0.35
CA ASN A 18 -10.63 19.71 -0.26
C ASN A 18 -11.50 18.79 0.65
N PRO A 19 -12.64 19.28 1.18
CA PRO A 19 -13.51 18.52 2.07
C PRO A 19 -14.06 17.22 1.46
N SER A 20 -14.13 17.13 0.13
CA SER A 20 -14.59 15.92 -0.55
C SER A 20 -13.57 14.78 -0.53
N ILE A 21 -12.30 15.04 -0.24
CA ILE A 21 -11.25 14.02 -0.18
C ILE A 21 -11.26 13.36 1.20
N ASP A 22 -11.50 12.07 1.25
CA ASP A 22 -11.52 11.27 2.48
C ASP A 22 -10.15 10.66 2.80
N ALA A 23 -9.38 10.34 1.76
CA ALA A 23 -8.06 9.73 1.90
C ALA A 23 -7.05 10.25 0.86
N VAL A 24 -5.79 10.31 1.25
CA VAL A 24 -4.66 10.67 0.38
C VAL A 24 -3.62 9.57 0.46
N TYR A 25 -3.04 9.19 -0.66
CA TYR A 25 -1.90 8.26 -0.70
C TYR A 25 -0.87 8.70 -1.75
N GLY A 26 0.35 8.22 -1.60
CA GLY A 26 1.43 8.52 -2.52
C GLY A 26 2.27 7.32 -2.88
N ASP A 27 3.46 7.59 -3.38
CA ASP A 27 4.46 6.58 -3.70
C ASP A 27 5.32 6.24 -2.47
N LEU A 28 6.00 5.09 -2.55
CA LEU A 28 6.93 4.62 -1.53
C LEU A 28 8.24 4.21 -2.20
N VAL A 29 9.35 4.48 -1.56
CA VAL A 29 10.65 3.90 -1.94
C VAL A 29 11.16 2.96 -0.87
N TYR A 30 11.73 1.84 -1.30
CA TYR A 30 12.51 0.98 -0.43
C TYR A 30 13.97 1.44 -0.45
N VAL A 31 14.56 1.52 0.72
CA VAL A 31 15.94 1.93 0.93
C VAL A 31 16.70 0.84 1.68
N THR A 32 18.03 0.87 1.63
CA THR A 32 18.83 -0.09 2.41
C THR A 32 18.64 0.14 3.90
N GLN A 33 18.89 -0.89 4.70
CA GLN A 33 18.70 -0.82 6.15
C GLN A 33 19.67 0.17 6.81
N ASN A 34 20.90 0.23 6.31
CA ASN A 34 22.00 0.99 6.91
C ASN A 34 22.12 2.41 6.35
N ASP A 35 21.61 2.65 5.14
CA ASP A 35 21.72 3.94 4.47
C ASP A 35 20.38 4.29 3.75
N PRO A 36 19.58 5.19 4.33
CA PRO A 36 18.31 5.61 3.74
C PRO A 36 18.45 6.39 2.41
N SER A 37 19.67 6.83 2.05
CA SER A 37 19.90 7.47 0.75
C SER A 37 19.99 6.47 -0.40
N GLN A 38 20.32 5.21 -0.11
CA GLN A 38 20.45 4.17 -1.12
C GLN A 38 19.10 3.55 -1.47
N LEU A 39 18.60 3.87 -2.66
CA LEU A 39 17.35 3.35 -3.20
C LEU A 39 17.53 1.89 -3.66
N VAL A 40 16.64 1.03 -3.17
CA VAL A 40 16.55 -0.38 -3.59
C VAL A 40 15.45 -0.57 -4.61
N ARG A 41 14.28 0.08 -4.40
CA ARG A 41 13.10 -0.07 -5.25
C ARG A 41 12.16 1.11 -5.09
N HIS A 42 11.54 1.53 -6.20
CA HIS A 42 10.45 2.51 -6.19
C HIS A 42 9.11 1.80 -6.41
N TRP A 43 8.18 1.97 -5.49
CA TRP A 43 6.79 1.56 -5.64
C TRP A 43 5.97 2.76 -6.10
N ARG A 44 5.75 2.86 -7.39
CA ARG A 44 4.84 3.83 -7.98
C ARG A 44 3.41 3.33 -7.86
N SER A 45 2.58 4.04 -7.12
CA SER A 45 1.19 3.65 -6.84
C SER A 45 0.29 3.87 -8.05
N GLY A 46 0.41 5.02 -8.69
CA GLY A 46 -0.47 5.44 -9.78
C GLY A 46 -1.88 5.76 -9.31
N ARG A 47 -2.73 6.24 -10.21
CA ARG A 47 -4.10 6.63 -9.89
C ARG A 47 -4.95 5.43 -9.46
N PHE A 48 -5.80 5.65 -8.48
CA PHE A 48 -6.78 4.70 -8.00
C PHE A 48 -7.98 4.60 -8.95
N THR A 49 -8.43 3.38 -9.18
CA THR A 49 -9.79 3.06 -9.65
C THR A 49 -10.25 1.81 -8.91
N ARG A 50 -11.52 1.75 -8.51
CA ARG A 50 -12.05 0.60 -7.74
C ARG A 50 -11.89 -0.73 -8.45
N SER A 51 -12.06 -0.75 -9.77
CA SER A 51 -11.85 -1.96 -10.58
C SER A 51 -10.46 -2.59 -10.41
N ARG A 52 -9.42 -1.77 -10.13
CA ARG A 52 -8.06 -2.26 -9.92
C ARG A 52 -7.90 -3.12 -8.66
N LEU A 53 -8.80 -2.97 -7.68
CA LEU A 53 -8.79 -3.82 -6.46
C LEU A 53 -9.02 -5.29 -6.83
N GLY A 54 -9.97 -5.57 -7.74
CA GLY A 54 -10.22 -6.92 -8.25
C GLY A 54 -9.03 -7.56 -8.97
N PHE A 55 -8.09 -6.74 -9.43
CA PHE A 55 -6.81 -7.18 -10.00
C PHE A 55 -5.66 -7.15 -8.99
N GLY A 56 -5.95 -7.08 -7.70
CA GLY A 56 -4.96 -7.12 -6.63
C GLY A 56 -4.10 -5.86 -6.48
N TRP A 57 -4.53 -4.73 -7.08
CA TRP A 57 -3.85 -3.45 -6.87
C TRP A 57 -4.19 -2.90 -5.48
N MET A 58 -3.20 -2.31 -4.84
CA MET A 58 -3.32 -1.65 -3.55
C MET A 58 -2.22 -0.57 -3.43
N PRO A 59 -2.50 0.62 -2.85
CA PRO A 59 -1.43 1.56 -2.54
C PRO A 59 -0.55 1.02 -1.39
N PRO A 60 0.67 1.52 -1.23
CA PRO A 60 1.50 1.16 -0.08
C PRO A 60 0.84 1.68 1.20
N HIS A 61 0.51 0.79 2.12
CA HIS A 61 -0.15 1.13 3.39
C HIS A 61 0.54 2.29 4.16
N PRO A 62 1.88 2.35 4.28
CA PRO A 62 2.54 3.43 5.01
C PRO A 62 2.34 4.83 4.40
N THR A 63 1.87 4.93 3.16
CA THR A 63 1.62 6.20 2.48
C THR A 63 0.16 6.62 2.49
N LEU A 64 -0.73 5.82 3.10
CA LEU A 64 -2.16 6.10 3.15
C LEU A 64 -2.51 6.94 4.38
N TYR A 65 -3.03 8.13 4.15
CA TYR A 65 -3.55 9.06 5.15
C TYR A 65 -5.05 9.17 4.99
N ILE A 66 -5.78 9.11 6.09
CA ILE A 66 -7.24 9.12 6.10
C ILE A 66 -7.78 10.19 7.03
N ARG A 67 -8.97 10.71 6.73
CA ARG A 67 -9.70 11.52 7.70
C ARG A 67 -10.15 10.65 8.87
N LYS A 68 -10.01 11.16 10.10
CA LYS A 68 -10.46 10.45 11.30
C LYS A 68 -11.94 10.06 11.24
N SER A 69 -12.77 10.93 10.66
CA SER A 69 -14.20 10.66 10.46
C SER A 69 -14.50 9.42 9.59
N LEU A 70 -13.52 8.99 8.78
CA LEU A 70 -13.69 7.81 7.94
C LEU A 70 -13.70 6.52 8.76
N LEU A 71 -13.02 6.49 9.91
CA LEU A 71 -13.04 5.35 10.83
C LEU A 71 -14.46 5.03 11.31
N THR A 72 -15.30 6.06 11.50
CA THR A 72 -16.72 5.88 11.88
C THR A 72 -17.53 5.21 10.77
N LYS A 73 -17.13 5.40 9.50
CA LYS A 73 -17.83 4.85 8.33
C LYS A 73 -17.36 3.42 7.98
N VAL A 74 -16.07 3.15 8.10
CA VAL A 74 -15.47 1.88 7.66
C VAL A 74 -15.11 0.94 8.82
N GLY A 75 -15.20 1.42 10.07
CA GLY A 75 -14.81 0.70 11.28
C GLY A 75 -13.30 0.65 11.49
N ASP A 76 -12.91 0.16 12.65
CA ASP A 76 -11.52 -0.02 13.04
C ASP A 76 -10.88 -1.25 12.40
N PHE A 77 -9.60 -1.49 12.71
CA PHE A 77 -8.90 -2.71 12.29
C PHE A 77 -9.55 -3.96 12.90
N ASP A 78 -9.82 -4.96 12.06
CA ASP A 78 -10.30 -6.25 12.53
C ASP A 78 -9.15 -7.05 13.17
N THR A 79 -9.19 -7.17 14.48
CA THR A 79 -8.17 -7.86 15.28
C THR A 79 -8.18 -9.39 15.12
N SER A 80 -9.16 -9.95 14.41
CA SER A 80 -9.18 -11.37 14.05
C SER A 80 -8.13 -11.73 12.98
N PHE A 81 -7.63 -10.72 12.25
CA PHE A 81 -6.48 -10.86 11.36
C PHE A 81 -5.17 -10.61 12.13
N ARG A 82 -4.23 -11.53 12.01
CA ARG A 82 -2.90 -11.38 12.65
C ARG A 82 -1.88 -10.68 11.79
N ILE A 83 -2.00 -10.82 10.46
CA ILE A 83 -1.02 -10.31 9.50
C ILE A 83 -1.69 -9.37 8.49
N ALA A 84 -2.92 -9.64 8.08
CA ALA A 84 -3.60 -8.92 7.00
C ALA A 84 -4.65 -7.91 7.49
N ALA A 85 -4.59 -7.46 8.75
CA ALA A 85 -5.52 -6.47 9.30
C ALA A 85 -5.48 -5.13 8.53
N ASP A 86 -4.27 -4.69 8.14
CA ASP A 86 -4.06 -3.52 7.30
C ASP A 86 -4.66 -3.71 5.90
N TYR A 87 -4.49 -4.90 5.33
CA TYR A 87 -5.03 -5.22 4.01
C TYR A 87 -6.55 -5.25 4.01
N ASP A 88 -7.16 -5.90 5.01
CA ASP A 88 -8.61 -5.91 5.20
C ASP A 88 -9.17 -4.48 5.35
N PHE A 89 -8.57 -3.69 6.23
CA PHE A 89 -8.97 -2.30 6.43
C PHE A 89 -8.91 -1.48 5.14
N MET A 90 -7.85 -1.63 4.36
CA MET A 90 -7.71 -0.95 3.08
C MET A 90 -8.74 -1.41 2.05
N LEU A 91 -9.11 -2.69 2.03
CA LEU A 91 -10.16 -3.21 1.15
C LEU A 91 -11.52 -2.61 1.51
N ARG A 92 -11.87 -2.56 2.81
CA ARG A 92 -13.11 -1.91 3.28
C ARG A 92 -13.16 -0.44 2.91
N LEU A 93 -12.06 0.27 3.10
CA LEU A 93 -11.94 1.69 2.80
C LEU A 93 -12.05 1.95 1.29
N LEU A 94 -11.19 1.31 0.50
CA LEU A 94 -11.08 1.57 -0.93
C LEU A 94 -12.23 0.93 -1.74
N GLY A 95 -12.84 -0.12 -1.23
CA GLY A 95 -14.03 -0.77 -1.80
C GLY A 95 -15.30 0.06 -1.63
N ASN A 96 -15.35 0.93 -0.61
CA ASN A 96 -16.52 1.74 -0.34
C ASN A 96 -16.70 2.83 -1.42
N PRO A 97 -17.84 2.84 -2.16
CA PRO A 97 -18.09 3.79 -3.24
C PRO A 97 -18.23 5.24 -2.78
N SER A 98 -18.55 5.49 -1.51
CA SER A 98 -18.67 6.82 -0.96
C SER A 98 -17.34 7.45 -0.53
N VAL A 99 -16.21 6.72 -0.64
CA VAL A 99 -14.89 7.19 -0.24
C VAL A 99 -14.16 7.78 -1.43
N GLU A 100 -13.79 9.05 -1.32
CA GLU A 100 -13.02 9.77 -2.31
C GLU A 100 -11.53 9.78 -1.96
N VAL A 101 -10.71 9.29 -2.90
CA VAL A 101 -9.29 9.03 -2.68
C VAL A 101 -8.44 9.85 -3.65
N CYS A 102 -7.50 10.62 -3.11
CA CYS A 102 -6.57 11.44 -3.87
C CYS A 102 -5.19 10.73 -3.96
N TYR A 103 -4.69 10.61 -5.17
CA TYR A 103 -3.30 10.19 -5.41
C TYR A 103 -2.39 11.40 -5.51
N LEU A 104 -1.43 11.49 -4.62
CA LEU A 104 -0.34 12.46 -4.66
C LEU A 104 0.87 11.82 -5.35
N PRO A 105 1.24 12.22 -6.59
CA PRO A 105 2.32 11.57 -7.34
C PRO A 105 3.71 11.97 -6.82
N LYS A 106 3.95 11.71 -5.55
CA LYS A 106 5.19 11.99 -4.82
C LYS A 106 5.54 10.82 -3.91
N VAL A 107 6.82 10.64 -3.67
CA VAL A 107 7.30 9.72 -2.63
C VAL A 107 6.97 10.34 -1.28
N LEU A 108 6.22 9.61 -0.45
CA LEU A 108 5.86 10.06 0.89
C LEU A 108 6.67 9.35 1.97
N VAL A 109 7.06 8.10 1.72
CA VAL A 109 7.72 7.26 2.72
C VAL A 109 8.93 6.54 2.12
N ARG A 110 10.03 6.54 2.88
CA ARG A 110 11.21 5.68 2.69
C ARG A 110 11.11 4.51 3.66
N MET A 111 10.93 3.31 3.13
CA MET A 111 10.81 2.09 3.91
C MET A 111 12.12 1.29 3.87
N ARG A 112 12.70 0.99 5.04
CA ARG A 112 13.92 0.20 5.11
C ARG A 112 13.64 -1.26 4.75
N THR A 113 14.52 -1.84 3.93
CA THR A 113 14.49 -3.28 3.63
C THR A 113 15.00 -4.08 4.83
N GLY A 114 14.53 -5.34 4.97
CA GLY A 114 15.04 -6.24 6.03
C GLY A 114 14.07 -6.50 7.18
N GLY A 115 12.81 -6.03 7.11
CA GLY A 115 11.78 -6.34 8.11
C GLY A 115 11.48 -7.84 8.24
N VAL A 116 11.07 -8.25 9.45
CA VAL A 116 10.93 -9.64 9.91
C VAL A 116 9.81 -10.44 9.22
N SER A 117 8.93 -9.79 8.48
CA SER A 117 7.58 -10.33 8.13
C SER A 117 7.53 -11.46 7.11
N ASN A 118 8.63 -11.88 6.45
CA ASN A 118 8.54 -12.79 5.30
C ASN A 118 9.52 -13.98 5.33
N ARG A 119 9.98 -14.43 6.48
CA ARG A 119 11.09 -15.40 6.55
C ARG A 119 10.73 -16.86 6.72
N SER A 120 9.45 -17.24 6.86
CA SER A 120 9.08 -18.65 6.99
C SER A 120 7.90 -19.05 6.11
N PHE A 121 7.91 -20.28 5.61
CA PHE A 121 6.83 -20.89 4.82
C PHE A 121 5.46 -20.80 5.53
N PRO A 122 5.36 -21.10 6.84
CA PRO A 122 4.08 -20.98 7.56
C PRO A 122 3.55 -19.56 7.63
N ALA A 123 4.45 -18.56 7.75
CA ALA A 123 4.04 -17.15 7.76
C ALA A 123 3.50 -16.69 6.40
N LEU A 124 4.14 -17.14 5.31
CA LEU A 124 3.69 -16.85 3.95
C LEU A 124 2.33 -17.49 3.64
N TRP A 125 2.13 -18.75 4.06
CA TRP A 125 0.85 -19.44 3.91
C TRP A 125 -0.27 -18.74 4.70
N ARG A 126 -0.01 -18.41 5.97
CA ARG A 126 -0.97 -17.68 6.81
C ARG A 126 -1.34 -16.33 6.20
N LYS A 127 -0.34 -15.57 5.74
CA LYS A 127 -0.57 -14.30 5.06
C LYS A 127 -1.48 -14.47 3.84
N SER A 128 -1.22 -15.45 2.99
CA SER A 128 -2.02 -15.70 1.79
C SER A 128 -3.45 -16.13 2.13
N SER A 129 -3.65 -16.93 3.18
CA SER A 129 -4.99 -17.35 3.64
C SER A 129 -5.77 -16.19 4.24
N GLU A 130 -5.12 -15.32 5.01
CA GLU A 130 -5.74 -14.10 5.55
C GLU A 130 -6.05 -13.09 4.43
N ASP A 131 -5.14 -12.86 3.48
CA ASP A 131 -5.39 -12.04 2.30
C ASP A 131 -6.62 -12.54 1.51
N LEU A 132 -6.75 -13.86 1.32
CA LEU A 132 -7.91 -14.45 0.64
C LEU A 132 -9.20 -14.27 1.44
N ARG A 133 -9.14 -14.43 2.77
CA ARG A 133 -10.28 -14.17 3.66
C ARG A 133 -10.71 -12.71 3.54
N ALA A 134 -9.78 -11.77 3.60
CA ALA A 134 -10.07 -10.35 3.48
C ALA A 134 -10.70 -9.99 2.13
N LEU A 135 -10.22 -10.57 1.02
CA LEU A 135 -10.81 -10.37 -0.31
C LEU A 135 -12.26 -10.85 -0.39
N ARG A 136 -12.56 -12.03 0.20
CA ARG A 136 -13.89 -12.62 0.19
C ARG A 136 -14.87 -11.88 1.11
N SER A 137 -14.43 -11.52 2.32
CA SER A 137 -15.28 -10.81 3.28
C SER A 137 -15.66 -9.40 2.81
N ASN A 138 -14.88 -8.83 1.88
CA ASN A 138 -15.15 -7.51 1.30
C ASN A 138 -15.77 -7.56 -0.11
N ASP A 139 -16.14 -8.73 -0.62
CA ASP A 139 -16.73 -8.93 -1.96
C ASP A 139 -15.90 -8.34 -3.12
N ILE A 140 -14.57 -8.21 -2.94
CA ILE A 140 -13.67 -7.61 -3.94
C ILE A 140 -13.10 -8.65 -4.89
N GLY A 141 -13.05 -9.92 -4.45
CA GLY A 141 -12.52 -10.98 -5.27
C GLY A 141 -12.14 -12.24 -4.48
N GLY A 142 -11.33 -13.09 -5.10
CA GLY A 142 -10.96 -14.39 -4.54
C GLY A 142 -9.56 -14.83 -4.94
N VAL A 143 -9.41 -16.12 -5.25
CA VAL A 143 -8.13 -16.74 -5.60
C VAL A 143 -7.48 -16.07 -6.81
N ALA A 144 -8.25 -15.74 -7.85
CA ALA A 144 -7.73 -15.06 -9.03
C ALA A 144 -7.14 -13.67 -8.67
N THR A 145 -7.84 -12.89 -7.84
CA THR A 145 -7.35 -11.60 -7.34
C THR A 145 -6.05 -11.76 -6.55
N LEU A 146 -5.99 -12.78 -5.68
CA LEU A 146 -4.80 -13.08 -4.89
C LEU A 146 -3.60 -13.46 -5.78
N LEU A 147 -3.83 -14.25 -6.82
CA LEU A 147 -2.82 -14.59 -7.82
C LEU A 147 -2.31 -13.33 -8.54
N CYS A 148 -3.21 -12.50 -9.05
CA CYS A 148 -2.86 -11.22 -9.67
C CYS A 148 -2.03 -10.33 -8.72
N LYS A 149 -2.45 -10.21 -7.44
CA LYS A 149 -1.71 -9.47 -6.41
C LYS A 149 -0.27 -9.96 -6.27
N ASN A 150 -0.06 -11.28 -6.28
CA ASN A 150 1.27 -11.86 -6.12
C ASN A 150 2.12 -11.72 -7.39
N LEU A 151 1.52 -11.92 -8.57
CA LEU A 151 2.20 -11.76 -9.86
C LEU A 151 2.65 -10.31 -10.11
N ARG A 152 1.86 -9.32 -9.70
CA ARG A 152 2.23 -7.89 -9.82
C ARG A 152 3.48 -7.52 -9.02
N LYS A 153 3.89 -8.33 -8.05
CA LYS A 153 5.12 -8.10 -7.30
C LYS A 153 6.37 -8.61 -8.04
N LEU A 154 6.23 -9.56 -8.98
CA LEU A 154 7.36 -10.16 -9.67
C LEU A 154 8.20 -9.15 -10.46
N PRO A 155 7.64 -8.25 -11.29
CA PRO A 155 8.44 -7.28 -12.03
C PRO A 155 9.27 -6.37 -11.14
N GLN A 156 8.81 -6.14 -9.91
CA GLN A 156 9.48 -5.27 -8.94
C GLN A 156 10.81 -5.85 -8.43
N PHE A 157 11.04 -7.15 -8.59
CA PHE A 157 12.31 -7.79 -8.21
C PHE A 157 13.35 -7.74 -9.33
N PHE A 158 12.94 -7.47 -10.56
CA PHE A 158 13.84 -7.40 -11.73
C PHE A 158 14.37 -5.99 -12.01
N VAL A 159 13.77 -4.95 -11.42
CA VAL A 159 14.25 -3.56 -11.55
C VAL A 159 15.34 -3.33 -10.51
N ARG A 160 16.60 -3.46 -10.91
CA ARG A 160 17.76 -3.07 -10.11
C ARG A 160 18.11 -1.61 -10.39
N PHE A 161 18.17 -0.79 -9.36
CA PHE A 161 18.76 0.55 -9.49
C PHE A 161 20.29 0.42 -9.44
N LYS A 162 20.95 0.77 -10.54
CA LYS A 162 22.41 0.96 -10.59
C LYS A 162 22.65 2.47 -10.65
N ASN A 163 23.35 3.03 -9.66
CA ASN A 163 23.83 4.41 -9.64
C ASN A 163 22.78 5.51 -9.90
N GLY A 164 21.61 5.45 -9.27
CA GLY A 164 20.62 6.55 -9.35
C GLY A 164 19.89 6.71 -10.70
N VAL A 165 20.13 5.82 -11.67
CA VAL A 165 19.47 5.84 -12.98
C VAL A 165 18.66 4.55 -13.16
N ILE A 166 17.42 4.71 -13.68
CA ILE A 166 16.56 3.58 -14.02
C ILE A 166 17.09 2.93 -15.31
N THR A 167 17.70 1.75 -15.22
CA THR A 167 18.01 0.94 -16.40
C THR A 167 17.05 -0.24 -16.44
N SER A 168 16.18 -0.28 -17.45
CA SER A 168 15.43 -1.47 -17.86
C SER A 168 16.37 -2.35 -18.69
N SER A 169 16.63 -3.56 -18.24
CA SER A 169 17.15 -4.65 -19.08
C SER A 169 15.99 -5.45 -19.59
#